data_5f51d5bbe2d5f32d72cbd4e54364cf57
#
_entry.id   5f51d5bbe2d5f32d72cbd4e54364cf57
#
_cell.length_a   1.000
_cell.length_b   1.000
_cell.length_c   1.000
_cell.angle_alpha   90.00
_cell.angle_beta   90.00
_cell.angle_gamma   90.00
#
_symmetry.space_group_name_H-M   'P 1'
#
loop_
_entity.id
_entity.type
_entity.pdbx_description
1 polymer ?
#
loop_
_entity_poly.entity_id
_entity_poly.type
_entity_poly.pdbx_seq_one_letter_code
_entity_poly.pdbx_strand_id
1 'polypeptide(L)'
;MITKSKRQMIPRVVKIPRKEYFWGVSATPGAHKKDESIPLLHLLRDYLKLGDKEREIARILTNGLVSVDGRIVKEKRYSVGFMDLVSVPSIKKHYRIVYDRLGRLIPVEENEESSKIKPRKLVNKVTVNGGKTMLVFHDGVNKLSDIEISTGDVAVFNLEKKEIENVVRLKEGAKVFLTGGNHVGTISTVKSVEVSKSSRANLVQMEEDFATVEDYVFPIGTLKINFTNVAGGKA
;
A
#
# COMPACT_ATOMS: atom_id res chain seq x y z
N MET A 1 17.01 14.97 12.02
CA MET A 1 15.80 14.27 11.53
C MET A 1 14.80 14.18 12.68
N ILE A 2 13.53 14.60 12.47
CA ILE A 2 12.51 14.57 13.53
C ILE A 2 12.08 13.11 13.76
N THR A 3 12.43 12.56 14.92
CA THR A 3 12.13 11.15 15.28
C THR A 3 10.76 10.97 15.91
N LYS A 4 10.23 12.01 16.53
CA LYS A 4 8.92 12.05 17.19
C LYS A 4 8.14 13.25 16.69
N SER A 5 6.84 13.14 16.62
CA SER A 5 5.91 14.23 16.34
C SER A 5 4.83 14.28 17.42
N LYS A 6 4.18 15.43 17.58
CA LYS A 6 2.98 15.47 18.43
C LYS A 6 1.96 14.49 17.89
N ARG A 7 1.32 13.70 18.73
CA ARG A 7 0.37 12.67 18.32
C ARG A 7 -0.81 13.23 17.51
N GLN A 8 -1.19 14.46 17.78
CA GLN A 8 -2.22 15.18 17.01
C GLN A 8 -1.79 15.50 15.55
N MET A 9 -0.47 15.61 15.29
CA MET A 9 0.12 15.92 13.99
C MET A 9 0.39 14.67 13.13
N ILE A 10 0.06 13.49 13.63
CA ILE A 10 0.22 12.24 12.88
C ILE A 10 -0.77 12.25 11.71
N PRO A 11 -0.37 11.79 10.51
CA PRO A 11 -1.24 11.74 9.34
C PRO A 11 -2.58 11.05 9.62
N ARG A 12 -3.65 11.51 8.94
CA ARG A 12 -5.01 10.94 9.12
C ARG A 12 -5.12 9.48 8.72
N VAL A 13 -4.24 9.05 7.84
CA VAL A 13 -4.11 7.68 7.36
C VAL A 13 -3.87 6.69 8.52
N VAL A 14 -3.23 7.15 9.60
CA VAL A 14 -2.95 6.32 10.78
C VAL A 14 -4.13 6.39 11.75
N LYS A 15 -4.80 5.25 11.96
CA LYS A 15 -5.92 5.09 12.91
C LYS A 15 -5.37 4.83 14.32
N ILE A 16 -5.10 5.88 15.08
CA ILE A 16 -4.69 5.80 16.49
C ILE A 16 -5.45 6.81 17.34
N PRO A 17 -5.68 6.53 18.63
CA PRO A 17 -6.26 7.50 19.57
C PRO A 17 -5.30 8.70 19.73
N ARG A 18 -5.73 9.90 19.34
CA ARG A 18 -4.86 11.09 19.24
C ARG A 18 -4.66 11.82 20.56
N LYS A 19 -5.55 11.60 21.53
CA LYS A 19 -5.56 12.33 22.81
C LYS A 19 -4.97 11.56 23.99
N GLU A 20 -4.68 10.26 23.85
CA GLU A 20 -4.14 9.43 24.95
C GLU A 20 -2.72 9.80 25.35
N TYR A 21 -1.85 10.05 24.36
CA TYR A 21 -0.46 10.37 24.58
C TYR A 21 -0.05 11.61 23.80
N PHE A 22 0.91 12.34 24.32
CA PHE A 22 1.41 13.58 23.71
C PHE A 22 2.26 13.32 22.46
N TRP A 23 3.12 12.30 22.52
CA TRP A 23 4.06 11.98 21.45
C TRP A 23 3.65 10.76 20.64
N GLY A 24 3.96 10.80 19.36
CA GLY A 24 3.88 9.66 18.44
C GLY A 24 5.16 9.49 17.65
N VAL A 25 5.38 8.29 17.14
CA VAL A 25 6.52 7.97 16.30
C VAL A 25 6.26 8.44 14.88
N SER A 26 7.27 9.09 14.28
CA SER A 26 7.23 9.50 12.88
C SER A 26 7.91 8.46 12.00
N ALA A 27 7.33 8.13 10.85
CA ALA A 27 7.96 7.25 9.88
C ALA A 27 9.31 7.82 9.40
N THR A 28 10.27 6.94 9.11
CA THR A 28 11.47 7.27 8.37
C THR A 28 11.15 7.46 6.91
N PRO A 29 11.89 8.30 6.16
CA PRO A 29 11.82 8.30 4.70
C PRO A 29 12.14 6.90 4.17
N GLY A 30 11.38 6.44 3.19
CA GLY A 30 11.52 5.10 2.64
C GLY A 30 10.59 4.89 1.45
N ALA A 31 10.03 3.71 1.34
CA ALA A 31 9.18 3.25 0.24
C ALA A 31 7.94 4.14 0.01
N HIS A 32 7.33 4.62 1.07
CA HIS A 32 6.10 5.40 1.00
C HIS A 32 6.27 6.80 1.58
N LYS A 33 5.45 7.74 1.10
CA LYS A 33 5.38 9.08 1.65
C LYS A 33 4.88 9.04 3.10
N LYS A 34 5.32 9.99 3.91
CA LYS A 34 4.94 10.08 5.34
C LYS A 34 3.42 10.12 5.53
N ASP A 35 2.72 10.84 4.66
CA ASP A 35 1.27 11.04 4.75
C ASP A 35 0.44 9.85 4.24
N GLU A 36 1.11 8.89 3.57
CA GLU A 36 0.52 7.68 2.98
C GLU A 36 1.07 6.40 3.63
N SER A 37 1.65 6.49 4.82
CA SER A 37 2.27 5.36 5.50
C SER A 37 2.03 5.32 7.00
N ILE A 38 2.15 4.11 7.56
CA ILE A 38 2.10 3.84 9.00
C ILE A 38 3.50 3.44 9.46
N PRO A 39 4.06 4.03 10.53
CA PRO A 39 5.26 3.50 11.17
C PRO A 39 5.02 2.08 11.68
N LEU A 40 5.96 1.17 11.44
CA LEU A 40 5.84 -0.25 11.81
C LEU A 40 5.55 -0.44 13.31
N LEU A 41 6.09 0.45 14.18
CA LEU A 41 5.77 0.45 15.61
C LEU A 41 4.27 0.60 15.87
N HIS A 42 3.62 1.57 15.21
CA HIS A 42 2.18 1.80 15.39
C HIS A 42 1.37 0.61 14.87
N LEU A 43 1.78 0.02 13.75
CA LEU A 43 1.12 -1.15 13.19
C LEU A 43 1.15 -2.33 14.17
N LEU A 44 2.32 -2.67 14.71
CA LEU A 44 2.48 -3.82 15.60
C LEU A 44 1.86 -3.61 16.99
N ARG A 45 1.95 -2.38 17.54
CA ARG A 45 1.45 -2.05 18.88
C ARG A 45 -0.03 -1.69 18.89
N ASP A 46 -0.42 -0.69 18.07
CA ASP A 46 -1.74 -0.08 18.19
C ASP A 46 -2.81 -0.85 17.39
N TYR A 47 -2.45 -1.50 16.27
CA TYR A 47 -3.37 -2.28 15.45
C TYR A 47 -3.38 -3.77 15.80
N LEU A 48 -2.19 -4.40 15.76
CA LEU A 48 -2.06 -5.85 15.96
C LEU A 48 -1.96 -6.25 17.44
N LYS A 49 -1.71 -5.27 18.33
CA LYS A 49 -1.61 -5.47 19.78
C LYS A 49 -0.62 -6.58 20.18
N LEU A 50 0.53 -6.65 19.48
CA LEU A 50 1.59 -7.64 19.76
C LEU A 50 2.46 -7.27 20.97
N GLY A 51 2.26 -6.09 21.53
CA GLY A 51 2.91 -5.60 22.75
C GLY A 51 2.36 -4.24 23.12
N ASP A 52 2.44 -3.90 24.39
CA ASP A 52 1.89 -2.63 24.92
C ASP A 52 2.93 -1.50 24.86
N LYS A 53 4.18 -1.82 25.14
CA LYS A 53 5.27 -0.84 25.21
C LYS A 53 6.14 -0.85 23.97
N GLU A 54 6.68 0.35 23.65
CA GLU A 54 7.64 0.51 22.56
C GLU A 54 8.86 -0.42 22.68
N ARG A 55 9.33 -0.70 23.92
CA ARG A 55 10.47 -1.59 24.20
C ARG A 55 10.20 -3.04 23.81
N GLU A 56 8.98 -3.52 24.00
CA GLU A 56 8.57 -4.88 23.64
C GLU A 56 8.57 -5.04 22.12
N ILE A 57 7.96 -4.10 21.40
CA ILE A 57 7.98 -4.09 19.93
C ILE A 57 9.41 -3.98 19.40
N ALA A 58 10.25 -3.12 20.00
CA ALA A 58 11.65 -2.99 19.60
C ALA A 58 12.41 -4.32 19.76
N ARG A 59 12.13 -5.09 20.82
CA ARG A 59 12.72 -6.42 21.04
C ARG A 59 12.26 -7.42 19.99
N ILE A 60 10.96 -7.44 19.66
CA ILE A 60 10.39 -8.29 18.60
C ILE A 60 11.09 -7.99 17.26
N LEU A 61 11.23 -6.72 16.91
CA LEU A 61 11.90 -6.30 15.66
C LEU A 61 13.38 -6.62 15.65
N THR A 62 14.10 -6.38 16.75
CA THR A 62 15.54 -6.69 16.86
C THR A 62 15.81 -8.17 16.69
N ASN A 63 14.94 -9.03 17.22
CA ASN A 63 14.99 -10.48 17.05
C ASN A 63 14.64 -10.95 15.64
N GLY A 64 14.25 -10.05 14.73
CA GLY A 64 13.94 -10.38 13.34
C GLY A 64 12.64 -11.17 13.15
N LEU A 65 11.70 -11.07 14.09
CA LEU A 65 10.43 -11.82 14.06
C LEU A 65 9.37 -11.21 13.14
N VAL A 66 9.67 -10.11 12.46
CA VAL A 66 8.74 -9.44 11.55
C VAL A 66 9.43 -9.18 10.22
N SER A 67 8.73 -9.50 9.15
CA SER A 67 9.16 -9.17 7.79
C SER A 67 8.13 -8.30 7.07
N VAL A 68 8.62 -7.41 6.22
CA VAL A 68 7.81 -6.59 5.32
C VAL A 68 8.24 -6.90 3.90
N ASP A 69 7.30 -7.30 3.05
CA ASP A 69 7.56 -7.73 1.66
C ASP A 69 8.67 -8.80 1.54
N GLY A 70 8.69 -9.74 2.45
CA GLY A 70 9.70 -10.80 2.51
C GLY A 70 11.07 -10.37 3.05
N ARG A 71 11.25 -9.12 3.49
CA ARG A 71 12.48 -8.62 4.10
C ARG A 71 12.33 -8.47 5.60
N ILE A 72 13.26 -9.00 6.38
CA ILE A 72 13.31 -8.79 7.84
C ILE A 72 13.58 -7.32 8.12
N VAL A 73 12.68 -6.65 8.86
CA VAL A 73 12.78 -5.25 9.23
C VAL A 73 13.02 -5.13 10.72
N LYS A 74 14.14 -4.51 11.09
CA LYS A 74 14.54 -4.24 12.49
C LYS A 74 14.20 -2.82 12.94
N GLU A 75 13.92 -1.92 12.00
CA GLU A 75 13.66 -0.50 12.27
C GLU A 75 12.18 -0.27 12.63
N LYS A 76 11.92 0.17 13.86
CA LYS A 76 10.57 0.46 14.37
C LYS A 76 9.85 1.60 13.66
N ARG A 77 10.59 2.49 13.00
CA ARG A 77 10.09 3.65 12.27
C ARG A 77 9.92 3.39 10.79
N TYR A 78 10.13 2.15 10.35
CA TYR A 78 9.96 1.78 8.95
C TYR A 78 8.56 2.15 8.46
N SER A 79 8.48 2.79 7.29
CA SER A 79 7.22 3.22 6.68
C SER A 79 6.56 2.03 5.95
N VAL A 80 5.39 1.64 6.41
CA VAL A 80 4.55 0.62 5.78
C VAL A 80 3.36 1.29 5.12
N GLY A 81 3.11 1.03 3.86
CA GLY A 81 2.09 1.70 3.06
C GLY A 81 1.11 0.76 2.39
N PHE A 82 0.40 1.29 1.40
CA PHE A 82 -0.62 0.56 0.66
C PHE A 82 -0.04 -0.64 -0.09
N MET A 83 -0.73 -1.78 -0.01
CA MET A 83 -0.36 -3.09 -0.57
C MET A 83 0.90 -3.73 0.02
N ASP A 84 1.56 -3.14 1.02
CA ASP A 84 2.64 -3.82 1.73
C ASP A 84 2.13 -5.04 2.48
N LEU A 85 2.95 -6.09 2.50
CA LEU A 85 2.69 -7.31 3.21
C LEU A 85 3.55 -7.40 4.47
N VAL A 86 2.92 -7.40 5.63
CA VAL A 86 3.59 -7.58 6.91
C VAL A 86 3.36 -9.00 7.40
N SER A 87 4.42 -9.77 7.55
CA SER A 87 4.37 -11.16 7.99
C SER A 87 5.01 -11.31 9.36
N VAL A 88 4.33 -12.04 10.24
CA VAL A 88 4.80 -12.40 11.57
C VAL A 88 4.87 -13.92 11.68
N PRO A 89 6.01 -14.54 11.27
CA PRO A 89 6.14 -16.00 11.19
C PRO A 89 5.85 -16.71 12.51
N SER A 90 6.17 -16.09 13.65
CA SER A 90 5.98 -16.67 14.99
C SER A 90 4.51 -17.04 15.27
N ILE A 91 3.56 -16.34 14.69
CA ILE A 91 2.12 -16.59 14.83
C ILE A 91 1.47 -17.08 13.52
N LYS A 92 2.28 -17.32 12.49
CA LYS A 92 1.84 -17.74 11.14
C LYS A 92 0.77 -16.84 10.55
N LYS A 93 0.89 -15.52 10.75
CA LYS A 93 -0.06 -14.54 10.25
C LYS A 93 0.60 -13.59 9.27
N HIS A 94 -0.17 -13.27 8.22
CA HIS A 94 0.20 -12.34 7.17
C HIS A 94 -0.86 -11.25 7.08
N TYR A 95 -0.42 -10.01 7.02
CA TYR A 95 -1.31 -8.84 6.98
C TYR A 95 -0.97 -7.98 5.77
N ARG A 96 -1.96 -7.74 4.93
CA ARG A 96 -1.86 -6.78 3.84
C ARG A 96 -2.44 -5.44 4.27
N ILE A 97 -1.76 -4.37 3.93
CA ILE A 97 -2.20 -3.02 4.27
C ILE A 97 -3.08 -2.46 3.15
N VAL A 98 -4.31 -2.09 3.48
CA VAL A 98 -5.29 -1.55 2.55
C VAL A 98 -5.95 -0.30 3.11
N TYR A 99 -6.57 0.51 2.24
CA TYR A 99 -7.35 1.66 2.66
C TYR A 99 -8.75 1.26 3.12
N ASP A 100 -9.21 1.84 4.22
CA ASP A 100 -10.59 1.82 4.69
C ASP A 100 -11.40 2.93 3.98
N ARG A 101 -12.74 2.87 4.04
CA ARG A 101 -13.67 3.89 3.52
C ARG A 101 -13.45 5.30 4.06
N LEU A 102 -12.76 5.44 5.17
CA LEU A 102 -12.36 6.73 5.75
C LEU A 102 -10.98 7.21 5.29
N GLY A 103 -10.35 6.53 4.34
CA GLY A 103 -8.99 6.84 3.87
C GLY A 103 -7.90 6.50 4.88
N ARG A 104 -8.15 5.56 5.79
CA ARG A 104 -7.17 5.08 6.76
C ARG A 104 -6.58 3.77 6.30
N LEU A 105 -5.30 3.58 6.54
CA LEU A 105 -4.66 2.29 6.31
C LEU A 105 -5.00 1.33 7.45
N ILE A 106 -5.41 0.13 7.09
CA ILE A 106 -5.75 -0.94 8.02
C ILE A 106 -5.06 -2.24 7.59
N PRO A 107 -4.58 -3.06 8.53
CA PRO A 107 -4.11 -4.41 8.24
C PRO A 107 -5.29 -5.36 8.05
N VAL A 108 -5.29 -6.09 6.96
CA VAL A 108 -6.23 -7.17 6.65
C VAL A 108 -5.48 -8.48 6.62
N GLU A 109 -6.01 -9.49 7.32
CA GLU A 109 -5.41 -10.83 7.36
C GLU A 109 -5.53 -11.51 6.01
N GLU A 110 -4.42 -12.03 5.52
CA GLU A 110 -4.29 -12.70 4.22
C GLU A 110 -3.91 -14.17 4.39
N ASN A 111 -4.32 -14.98 3.41
CA ASN A 111 -3.91 -16.37 3.33
C ASN A 111 -2.45 -16.50 2.90
N GLU A 112 -1.82 -17.63 3.19
CA GLU A 112 -0.43 -17.90 2.85
C GLU A 112 -0.14 -17.83 1.35
N GLU A 113 -1.08 -18.29 0.50
CA GLU A 113 -0.95 -18.20 -0.95
C GLU A 113 -0.94 -16.76 -1.46
N SER A 114 -1.85 -15.91 -0.96
CA SER A 114 -1.93 -14.50 -1.31
C SER A 114 -0.76 -13.69 -0.75
N SER A 115 -0.10 -14.20 0.29
CA SER A 115 1.07 -13.55 0.90
C SER A 115 2.34 -13.63 0.04
N LYS A 116 2.37 -14.49 -0.98
CA LYS A 116 3.52 -14.60 -1.88
C LYS A 116 3.56 -13.55 -2.98
N ILE A 117 2.46 -12.89 -3.22
CA ILE A 117 2.31 -11.93 -4.31
C ILE A 117 2.09 -10.51 -3.79
N LYS A 118 2.67 -9.53 -4.49
CA LYS A 118 2.47 -8.10 -4.23
C LYS A 118 2.12 -7.37 -5.52
N PRO A 119 0.91 -6.78 -5.62
CA PRO A 119 0.56 -5.92 -6.74
C PRO A 119 1.21 -4.53 -6.55
N ARG A 120 1.82 -4.00 -7.62
CA ARG A 120 2.49 -2.70 -7.66
C ARG A 120 2.00 -1.90 -8.85
N LYS A 121 1.46 -0.71 -8.61
CA LYS A 121 1.05 0.21 -9.67
C LYS A 121 2.27 0.88 -10.29
N LEU A 122 2.34 0.87 -11.62
CA LEU A 122 3.37 1.60 -12.36
C LEU A 122 3.02 3.10 -12.37
N VAL A 123 3.90 3.91 -11.82
CA VAL A 123 3.73 5.37 -11.75
C VAL A 123 4.43 6.04 -12.91
N ASN A 124 5.63 5.61 -13.24
CA ASN A 124 6.45 6.26 -14.30
C ASN A 124 7.38 5.27 -14.99
N LYS A 125 7.82 5.65 -16.20
CA LYS A 125 8.84 4.96 -16.96
C LYS A 125 9.97 5.93 -17.26
N VAL A 126 11.19 5.50 -17.02
CA VAL A 126 12.39 6.32 -17.26
C VAL A 126 13.35 5.52 -18.13
N THR A 127 13.79 6.12 -19.24
CA THR A 127 14.85 5.54 -20.06
C THR A 127 16.20 5.82 -19.38
N VAL A 128 16.97 4.76 -19.15
CA VAL A 128 18.31 4.84 -18.56
C VAL A 128 19.39 4.63 -19.61
N ASN A 129 20.64 4.88 -19.24
CA ASN A 129 21.79 4.70 -20.13
C ASN A 129 21.79 3.27 -20.73
N GLY A 130 22.04 3.19 -22.04
CA GLY A 130 21.97 1.94 -22.80
C GLY A 130 20.57 1.61 -23.36
N GLY A 131 19.64 2.56 -23.39
CA GLY A 131 18.32 2.42 -24.03
C GLY A 131 17.34 1.52 -23.26
N LYS A 132 17.70 1.05 -22.06
CA LYS A 132 16.83 0.21 -21.23
C LYS A 132 15.76 1.02 -20.52
N THR A 133 14.57 0.46 -20.36
CA THR A 133 13.47 1.09 -19.63
C THR A 133 13.49 0.70 -18.18
N MET A 134 13.49 1.70 -17.28
CA MET A 134 13.31 1.52 -15.85
C MET A 134 11.86 1.82 -15.49
N LEU A 135 11.19 0.85 -14.88
CA LEU A 135 9.83 0.94 -14.35
C LEU A 135 9.88 1.43 -12.91
N VAL A 136 9.14 2.51 -12.62
CA VAL A 136 9.04 3.12 -11.28
C VAL A 136 7.68 2.83 -10.70
N PHE A 137 7.64 2.12 -9.56
CA PHE A 137 6.41 1.71 -8.91
C PHE A 137 6.04 2.61 -7.73
N HIS A 138 4.77 2.58 -7.31
CA HIS A 138 4.21 3.41 -6.24
C HIS A 138 4.87 3.18 -4.87
N ASP A 139 5.47 2.02 -4.65
CA ASP A 139 6.19 1.65 -3.42
C ASP A 139 7.69 2.00 -3.47
N GLY A 140 8.11 2.84 -4.44
CA GLY A 140 9.49 3.28 -4.60
C GLY A 140 10.45 2.21 -5.16
N VAL A 141 9.95 1.02 -5.49
CA VAL A 141 10.76 0.00 -6.15
C VAL A 141 10.95 0.36 -7.61
N ASN A 142 12.19 0.28 -8.08
CA ASN A 142 12.56 0.46 -9.47
C ASN A 142 13.05 -0.87 -10.04
N LYS A 143 12.60 -1.20 -11.24
CA LYS A 143 13.03 -2.42 -11.93
C LYS A 143 13.32 -2.14 -13.40
N LEU A 144 14.47 -2.59 -13.87
CA LEU A 144 14.77 -2.62 -15.31
C LEU A 144 13.99 -3.79 -15.93
N SER A 145 13.20 -3.52 -16.93
CA SER A 145 12.42 -4.54 -17.62
C SER A 145 12.04 -4.05 -19.01
N ASP A 146 12.03 -4.98 -19.95
CA ASP A 146 11.59 -4.76 -21.34
C ASP A 146 10.10 -5.14 -21.52
N ILE A 147 9.37 -5.40 -20.43
CA ILE A 147 7.96 -5.77 -20.46
C ILE A 147 7.12 -4.53 -20.83
N GLU A 148 6.25 -4.68 -21.81
CA GLU A 148 5.30 -3.63 -22.21
C GLU A 148 4.17 -3.47 -21.18
N ILE A 149 4.34 -2.51 -20.29
CA ILE A 149 3.35 -2.11 -19.27
C ILE A 149 3.09 -0.62 -19.46
N SER A 150 1.85 -0.16 -19.40
CA SER A 150 1.49 1.26 -19.42
C SER A 150 1.49 1.87 -18.02
N THR A 151 1.68 3.19 -17.93
CA THR A 151 1.46 3.92 -16.66
C THR A 151 0.01 3.73 -16.23
N GLY A 152 -0.22 3.56 -14.92
CA GLY A 152 -1.54 3.23 -14.39
C GLY A 152 -1.81 1.73 -14.26
N ASP A 153 -1.11 0.86 -15.02
CA ASP A 153 -1.23 -0.59 -14.89
C ASP A 153 -0.61 -1.09 -13.57
N VAL A 154 -1.04 -2.27 -13.16
CA VAL A 154 -0.50 -2.95 -11.97
C VAL A 154 0.27 -4.19 -12.37
N ALA A 155 1.53 -4.25 -11.97
CA ALA A 155 2.37 -5.43 -12.10
C ALA A 155 2.26 -6.28 -10.82
N VAL A 156 2.02 -7.57 -10.97
CA VAL A 156 1.96 -8.55 -9.89
C VAL A 156 3.33 -9.17 -9.70
N PHE A 157 3.96 -8.87 -8.58
CA PHE A 157 5.28 -9.39 -8.24
C PHE A 157 5.17 -10.62 -7.36
N ASN A 158 5.97 -11.61 -7.66
CA ASN A 158 6.28 -12.68 -6.71
C ASN A 158 7.37 -12.19 -5.75
N LEU A 159 7.09 -12.21 -4.45
CA LEU A 159 8.02 -11.74 -3.42
C LEU A 159 9.22 -12.66 -3.22
N GLU A 160 9.06 -13.97 -3.47
CA GLU A 160 10.14 -14.96 -3.35
C GLU A 160 11.11 -14.84 -4.53
N LYS A 161 10.60 -14.83 -5.77
CA LYS A 161 11.39 -14.75 -6.99
C LYS A 161 11.82 -13.35 -7.37
N LYS A 162 11.13 -12.33 -6.85
CA LYS A 162 11.31 -10.90 -7.17
C LYS A 162 11.10 -10.59 -8.66
N GLU A 163 10.23 -11.34 -9.30
CA GLU A 163 9.89 -11.23 -10.73
C GLU A 163 8.44 -10.79 -10.91
N ILE A 164 8.15 -10.24 -12.09
CA ILE A 164 6.79 -9.87 -12.48
C ILE A 164 6.17 -11.15 -13.08
N GLU A 165 5.12 -11.66 -12.44
CA GLU A 165 4.39 -12.83 -12.92
C GLU A 165 3.26 -12.46 -13.87
N ASN A 166 2.56 -11.38 -13.59
CA ASN A 166 1.39 -10.97 -14.34
C ASN A 166 1.26 -9.44 -14.37
N VAL A 167 0.48 -8.93 -15.34
CA VAL A 167 0.17 -7.51 -15.49
C VAL A 167 -1.34 -7.34 -15.58
N VAL A 168 -1.90 -6.56 -14.68
CA VAL A 168 -3.30 -6.15 -14.70
C VAL A 168 -3.36 -4.78 -15.36
N ARG A 169 -3.92 -4.73 -16.56
CA ARG A 169 -4.03 -3.50 -17.33
C ARG A 169 -5.27 -2.69 -16.92
N LEU A 170 -5.13 -1.37 -16.92
CA LEU A 170 -6.23 -0.45 -16.74
C LEU A 170 -7.01 -0.34 -18.08
N LYS A 171 -8.12 -1.07 -18.18
CA LYS A 171 -8.98 -1.11 -19.36
C LYS A 171 -10.44 -0.94 -18.95
N GLU A 172 -11.30 -0.66 -19.93
CA GLU A 172 -12.75 -0.70 -19.76
C GLU A 172 -13.19 -2.08 -19.25
N GLY A 173 -14.11 -2.12 -18.29
CA GLY A 173 -14.56 -3.33 -17.61
C GLY A 173 -13.59 -3.88 -16.55
N ALA A 174 -12.43 -3.26 -16.32
CA ALA A 174 -11.50 -3.70 -15.28
C ALA A 174 -12.04 -3.37 -13.88
N LYS A 175 -11.93 -4.34 -12.95
CA LYS A 175 -12.19 -4.10 -11.52
C LYS A 175 -11.02 -3.35 -10.91
N VAL A 176 -11.32 -2.28 -10.20
CA VAL A 176 -10.33 -1.39 -9.59
C VAL A 176 -10.67 -1.11 -8.13
N PHE A 177 -9.64 -0.87 -7.34
CA PHE A 177 -9.73 -0.39 -5.96
C PHE A 177 -9.40 1.11 -5.93
N LEU A 178 -10.19 1.89 -5.19
CA LEU A 178 -10.00 3.33 -5.08
C LEU A 178 -9.15 3.67 -3.85
N THR A 179 -8.00 4.29 -4.10
CA THR A 179 -7.03 4.65 -3.05
C THR A 179 -7.22 6.06 -2.51
N GLY A 180 -8.04 6.88 -3.17
CA GLY A 180 -8.27 8.27 -2.78
C GLY A 180 -9.61 8.82 -3.25
N GLY A 181 -9.89 10.08 -2.92
CA GLY A 181 -11.15 10.76 -3.25
C GLY A 181 -12.28 10.41 -2.28
N ASN A 182 -13.52 10.75 -2.69
CA ASN A 182 -14.72 10.55 -1.86
C ASN A 182 -15.10 9.06 -1.71
N HIS A 183 -14.71 8.21 -2.67
CA HIS A 183 -15.03 6.79 -2.72
C HIS A 183 -13.84 5.90 -2.34
N VAL A 184 -12.88 6.43 -1.56
CA VAL A 184 -11.73 5.66 -1.09
C VAL A 184 -12.14 4.38 -0.40
N GLY A 185 -11.37 3.30 -0.59
CA GLY A 185 -11.63 2.00 0.02
C GLY A 185 -12.78 1.20 -0.61
N THR A 186 -13.32 1.65 -1.74
CA THR A 186 -14.35 0.90 -2.49
C THR A 186 -13.77 0.21 -3.71
N ILE A 187 -14.44 -0.85 -4.14
CA ILE A 187 -14.15 -1.53 -5.41
C ILE A 187 -15.22 -1.10 -6.40
N SER A 188 -14.81 -0.70 -7.59
CA SER A 188 -15.70 -0.31 -8.68
C SER A 188 -15.20 -0.89 -10.00
N THR A 189 -16.00 -0.78 -11.06
CA THR A 189 -15.66 -1.19 -12.43
C THR A 189 -15.44 0.03 -13.30
N VAL A 190 -14.41 0.01 -14.13
CA VAL A 190 -14.10 1.10 -15.07
C VAL A 190 -15.07 1.07 -16.24
N LYS A 191 -15.74 2.19 -16.52
CA LYS A 191 -16.61 2.38 -17.68
C LYS A 191 -15.82 2.91 -18.88
N SER A 192 -15.05 3.97 -18.68
CA SER A 192 -14.18 4.56 -19.72
C SER A 192 -13.03 5.33 -19.09
N VAL A 193 -11.95 5.52 -19.85
CA VAL A 193 -10.78 6.31 -19.46
C VAL A 193 -10.69 7.52 -20.38
N GLU A 194 -10.83 8.72 -19.82
CA GLU A 194 -10.72 9.98 -20.53
C GLU A 194 -9.32 10.54 -20.39
N VAL A 195 -8.54 10.50 -21.48
CA VAL A 195 -7.19 11.05 -21.51
C VAL A 195 -7.25 12.55 -21.75
N SER A 196 -6.79 13.33 -20.76
CA SER A 196 -6.71 14.79 -20.88
C SER A 196 -5.51 15.18 -21.76
N LYS A 197 -5.74 16.04 -22.76
CA LYS A 197 -4.67 16.65 -23.59
C LYS A 197 -3.97 17.84 -22.88
N SER A 198 -4.39 18.16 -21.67
CA SER A 198 -3.82 19.26 -20.85
C SER A 198 -2.96 18.69 -19.72
N SER A 199 -2.33 19.57 -18.93
CA SER A 199 -1.59 19.20 -17.70
C SER A 199 -2.48 18.67 -16.57
N ARG A 200 -3.80 18.57 -16.78
CA ARG A 200 -4.72 17.95 -15.82
C ARG A 200 -4.55 16.43 -15.85
N ALA A 201 -4.70 15.80 -14.69
CA ALA A 201 -4.69 14.34 -14.59
C ALA A 201 -5.86 13.74 -15.41
N ASN A 202 -5.63 12.54 -15.95
CA ASN A 202 -6.65 11.79 -16.64
C ASN A 202 -7.81 11.45 -15.71
N LEU A 203 -9.03 11.42 -16.26
CA LEU A 203 -10.23 11.05 -15.53
C LEU A 203 -10.67 9.65 -15.93
N VAL A 204 -11.11 8.89 -14.94
CA VAL A 204 -11.65 7.54 -15.13
C VAL A 204 -13.11 7.56 -14.70
N GLN A 205 -14.00 7.28 -15.63
CA GLN A 205 -15.44 7.13 -15.40
C GLN A 205 -15.71 5.72 -14.86
N MET A 206 -16.51 5.63 -13.80
CA MET A 206 -16.92 4.36 -13.21
C MET A 206 -18.33 3.99 -13.61
N GLU A 207 -18.70 2.71 -13.54
CA GLU A 207 -20.07 2.26 -13.82
C GLU A 207 -21.11 2.85 -12.86
N GLU A 208 -20.69 3.20 -11.65
CA GLU A 208 -21.54 3.80 -10.60
C GLU A 208 -21.76 5.31 -10.78
N ASP A 209 -21.65 5.83 -12.02
CA ASP A 209 -21.90 7.22 -12.43
C ASP A 209 -21.09 8.30 -11.69
N PHE A 210 -19.87 7.98 -11.27
CA PHE A 210 -18.92 8.96 -10.76
C PHE A 210 -17.60 8.91 -11.53
N ALA A 211 -16.88 10.04 -11.54
CA ALA A 211 -15.55 10.14 -12.13
C ALA A 211 -14.50 10.32 -11.03
N THR A 212 -13.34 9.74 -11.24
CA THR A 212 -12.18 9.88 -10.35
C THR A 212 -10.90 10.10 -11.16
N VAL A 213 -9.86 10.57 -10.47
CA VAL A 213 -8.54 10.77 -11.09
C VAL A 213 -7.83 9.43 -11.25
N GLU A 214 -7.14 9.24 -12.37
CA GLU A 214 -6.37 8.01 -12.66
C GLU A 214 -5.39 7.64 -11.53
N ASP A 215 -4.80 8.64 -10.86
CA ASP A 215 -3.87 8.40 -9.76
C ASP A 215 -4.50 7.58 -8.61
N TYR A 216 -5.80 7.77 -8.35
CA TYR A 216 -6.53 7.06 -7.29
C TYR A 216 -7.02 5.69 -7.70
N VAL A 217 -6.90 5.33 -8.97
CA VAL A 217 -7.37 4.05 -9.50
C VAL A 217 -6.26 3.00 -9.40
N PHE A 218 -6.55 1.89 -8.75
CA PHE A 218 -5.65 0.76 -8.61
C PHE A 218 -6.29 -0.50 -9.21
N PRO A 219 -5.91 -0.93 -10.42
CA PRO A 219 -6.42 -2.15 -11.04
C PRO A 219 -6.12 -3.39 -10.20
N ILE A 220 -7.17 -4.13 -9.82
CA ILE A 220 -7.05 -5.39 -9.07
C ILE A 220 -7.36 -6.62 -9.92
N GLY A 221 -8.12 -6.47 -11.00
CA GLY A 221 -8.47 -7.55 -11.91
C GLY A 221 -9.04 -8.77 -11.19
N THR A 222 -8.41 -9.94 -11.41
CA THR A 222 -8.80 -11.22 -10.82
C THR A 222 -7.98 -11.58 -9.56
N LEU A 223 -7.25 -10.65 -8.98
CA LEU A 223 -6.43 -10.90 -7.81
C LEU A 223 -7.30 -11.30 -6.61
N LYS A 224 -6.99 -12.45 -6.01
CA LYS A 224 -7.66 -12.96 -4.80
C LYS A 224 -7.10 -12.28 -3.54
N ILE A 225 -7.31 -10.97 -3.43
CA ILE A 225 -6.95 -10.19 -2.24
C ILE A 225 -8.20 -9.99 -1.41
N ASN A 226 -8.09 -10.19 -0.10
CA ASN A 226 -9.21 -10.01 0.82
C ASN A 226 -9.49 -8.51 1.06
N PHE A 227 -10.46 -7.96 0.33
CA PHE A 227 -10.98 -6.61 0.58
C PHE A 227 -12.25 -6.60 1.44
N THR A 228 -12.76 -7.77 1.85
CA THR A 228 -14.07 -7.93 2.50
C THR A 228 -14.18 -7.23 3.86
N ASN A 229 -13.10 -7.12 4.61
CA ASN A 229 -13.09 -6.39 5.89
C ASN A 229 -13.08 -4.87 5.75
N VAL A 230 -12.87 -4.34 4.55
CA VAL A 230 -12.93 -2.90 4.26
C VAL A 230 -14.38 -2.41 4.20
N ALA A 231 -15.32 -3.29 3.84
CA ALA A 231 -16.73 -2.95 3.61
C ALA A 231 -17.62 -2.96 4.86
N GLY A 232 -17.18 -3.45 6.01
CA GLY A 232 -18.09 -3.83 7.10
C GLY A 232 -17.64 -3.51 8.53
N GLY A 233 -17.01 -2.38 8.77
CA GLY A 233 -16.83 -1.89 10.14
C GLY A 233 -17.97 -0.96 10.56
N LYS A 234 -19.15 -1.48 10.93
CA LYS A 234 -20.01 -0.72 11.83
C LYS A 234 -19.27 -0.56 13.16
N ALA A 235 -19.15 0.72 13.58
CA ALA A 235 -18.64 1.10 14.89
C ALA A 235 -19.46 0.48 16.00
#